data_2222580bc6574d3afb8e2bdc9ada0700
#
_entry.id   2222580bc6574d3afb8e2bdc9ada0700
#
_cell.length_a   1.000
_cell.length_b   1.000
_cell.length_c   1.000
_cell.angle_alpha   90.00
_cell.angle_beta   90.00
_cell.angle_gamma   90.00
#
_symmetry.space_group_name_H-M   'P 1'
#
loop_
_entity.id
_entity.type
_entity.pdbx_description
1 polymer ?
#
loop_
_entity_poly.entity_id
_entity_poly.type
_entity_poly.pdbx_seq_one_letter_code
_entity_poly.pdbx_strand_id
1 'polypeptide(L)'
;DPLIAPVIEGLFGEYRDRYGDFFSSQPPEDDSVFSAPDGAFIVLLRNGEPVAMGAYKRYDEQTAELKRIWTHRALRRQGLAQKILHELERRAAAYGYRRVFLTTGFRQPEAVGLYLSHGYQPQFDTRLDPEVYSRPPYDGRLPFTKTLKAQVPVTSSAT
;
A
#
# COMPACT_ATOMS: atom_id res chain seq x y z
N ASP A 1 -13.10 8.99 11.69
CA ASP A 1 -12.22 10.08 12.09
C ASP A 1 -12.29 11.20 11.05
N PRO A 2 -12.73 12.42 11.42
CA PRO A 2 -12.87 13.50 10.45
C PRO A 2 -11.56 13.94 9.79
N LEU A 3 -10.41 13.64 10.40
CA LEU A 3 -9.11 13.94 9.82
C LEU A 3 -8.78 13.02 8.65
N ILE A 4 -9.27 11.79 8.69
CA ILE A 4 -8.97 10.77 7.69
C ILE A 4 -9.97 10.79 6.53
N ALA A 5 -11.22 11.19 6.77
CA ALA A 5 -12.27 11.13 5.76
C ALA A 5 -11.91 11.81 4.44
N PRO A 6 -11.34 13.04 4.41
CA PRO A 6 -10.97 13.66 3.13
C PRO A 6 -9.89 12.89 2.37
N VAL A 7 -8.99 12.22 3.09
CA VAL A 7 -7.92 11.43 2.49
C VAL A 7 -8.49 10.20 1.81
N ILE A 8 -9.42 9.52 2.48
CA ILE A 8 -10.11 8.35 1.92
C ILE A 8 -10.92 8.75 0.69
N GLU A 9 -11.63 9.88 0.74
CA GLU A 9 -12.36 10.37 -0.42
C GLU A 9 -11.44 10.66 -1.60
N GLY A 10 -10.27 11.24 -1.34
CA GLY A 10 -9.28 11.49 -2.38
C GLY A 10 -8.81 10.20 -3.05
N LEU A 11 -8.57 9.15 -2.26
CA LEU A 11 -8.16 7.86 -2.79
C LEU A 11 -9.25 7.25 -3.68
N PHE A 12 -10.49 7.17 -3.19
CA PHE A 12 -11.58 6.58 -3.95
C PHE A 12 -11.94 7.42 -5.18
N GLY A 13 -11.86 8.74 -5.08
CA GLY A 13 -12.07 9.62 -6.22
C GLY A 13 -11.05 9.38 -7.32
N GLU A 14 -9.79 9.21 -6.96
CA GLU A 14 -8.74 8.90 -7.93
C GLU A 14 -8.96 7.54 -8.59
N TYR A 15 -9.41 6.55 -7.84
CA TYR A 15 -9.75 5.25 -8.41
C TYR A 15 -10.89 5.37 -9.42
N ARG A 16 -11.94 6.12 -9.10
CA ARG A 16 -13.04 6.36 -10.04
C ARG A 16 -12.57 7.02 -11.32
N ASP A 17 -11.67 8.01 -11.21
CA ASP A 17 -11.15 8.71 -12.37
C ASP A 17 -10.34 7.80 -13.30
N ARG A 18 -9.61 6.83 -12.73
CA ARG A 18 -8.72 5.94 -13.50
C ARG A 18 -9.43 4.71 -14.05
N TYR A 19 -10.37 4.15 -13.30
CA TYR A 19 -10.95 2.83 -13.59
C TYR A 19 -12.44 2.86 -13.89
N GLY A 20 -13.12 3.98 -13.64
CA GLY A 20 -14.56 4.06 -13.79
C GLY A 20 -15.23 2.99 -12.93
N ASP A 21 -16.02 2.12 -13.57
CA ASP A 21 -16.78 1.09 -12.86
C ASP A 21 -16.04 -0.23 -12.70
N PHE A 22 -14.77 -0.31 -13.10
CA PHE A 22 -14.06 -1.60 -13.14
C PHE A 22 -14.11 -2.34 -11.80
N PHE A 23 -13.92 -1.62 -10.69
CA PHE A 23 -13.94 -2.20 -9.35
C PHE A 23 -15.23 -1.88 -8.57
N SER A 24 -16.24 -1.35 -9.20
CA SER A 24 -17.44 -0.84 -8.52
C SER A 24 -18.26 -1.93 -7.82
N SER A 25 -18.16 -3.19 -8.29
CA SER A 25 -18.88 -4.31 -7.69
C SER A 25 -18.24 -4.83 -6.41
N GLN A 26 -17.06 -4.35 -6.05
CA GLN A 26 -16.34 -4.81 -4.89
C GLN A 26 -16.69 -3.93 -3.69
N PRO A 27 -17.18 -4.54 -2.58
CA PRO A 27 -17.48 -3.75 -1.39
C PRO A 27 -16.20 -3.20 -0.77
N PRO A 28 -16.25 -2.01 -0.17
CA PRO A 28 -15.10 -1.50 0.57
C PRO A 28 -14.81 -2.37 1.79
N GLU A 29 -13.56 -2.49 2.16
CA GLU A 29 -13.16 -3.22 3.35
C GLU A 29 -13.56 -2.45 4.61
N ASP A 30 -13.93 -3.18 5.65
CA ASP A 30 -14.16 -2.63 6.96
C ASP A 30 -12.84 -2.11 7.55
N ASP A 31 -12.85 -0.90 8.08
CA ASP A 31 -11.67 -0.28 8.65
C ASP A 31 -11.10 -1.05 9.84
N SER A 32 -11.89 -1.90 10.49
CA SER A 32 -11.43 -2.68 11.64
C SER A 32 -10.30 -3.65 11.28
N VAL A 33 -10.18 -4.09 10.02
CA VAL A 33 -9.10 -4.98 9.61
C VAL A 33 -7.73 -4.33 9.69
N PHE A 34 -7.68 -3.00 9.76
CA PHE A 34 -6.43 -2.25 9.88
C PHE A 34 -6.09 -1.87 11.31
N SER A 35 -6.80 -2.42 12.29
CA SER A 35 -6.57 -2.10 13.70
C SER A 35 -5.42 -2.90 14.29
N ALA A 36 -4.70 -2.28 15.24
CA ALA A 36 -3.69 -3.00 16.02
C ALA A 36 -4.35 -4.16 16.77
N PRO A 37 -3.59 -5.24 17.07
CA PRO A 37 -2.14 -5.38 16.82
C PRO A 37 -1.79 -5.87 15.41
N ASP A 38 -2.72 -6.53 14.71
CA ASP A 38 -2.42 -7.21 13.44
C ASP A 38 -2.28 -6.25 12.28
N GLY A 39 -2.94 -5.11 12.36
CA GLY A 39 -2.95 -4.11 11.31
C GLY A 39 -2.47 -2.76 11.80
N ALA A 40 -2.38 -1.81 10.90
CA ALA A 40 -2.07 -0.42 11.21
C ALA A 40 -2.66 0.49 10.14
N PHE A 41 -2.98 1.71 10.54
CA PHE A 41 -3.42 2.75 9.63
C PHE A 41 -2.66 4.01 10.02
N ILE A 42 -1.86 4.55 9.10
CA ILE A 42 -1.04 5.71 9.39
C ILE A 42 -1.39 6.86 8.45
N VAL A 43 -1.27 8.06 8.97
CA VAL A 43 -1.51 9.28 8.22
C VAL A 43 -0.31 10.20 8.44
N LEU A 44 0.24 10.73 7.36
CA LEU A 44 1.29 11.73 7.43
C LEU A 44 0.64 13.10 7.38
N LEU A 45 0.90 13.92 8.41
CA LEU A 45 0.38 15.28 8.50
C LEU A 45 1.47 16.28 8.19
N ARG A 46 1.07 17.36 7.51
CA ARG A 46 1.92 18.53 7.30
C ARG A 46 1.10 19.76 7.68
N ASN A 47 1.57 20.50 8.69
CA ASN A 47 0.83 21.65 9.22
C ASN A 47 -0.61 21.29 9.63
N GLY A 48 -0.79 20.09 10.21
CA GLY A 48 -2.10 19.61 10.62
C GLY A 48 -2.98 19.04 9.52
N GLU A 49 -2.51 19.04 8.26
CA GLU A 49 -3.29 18.57 7.13
C GLU A 49 -2.82 17.18 6.68
N PRO A 50 -3.73 16.24 6.41
CA PRO A 50 -3.34 14.94 5.86
C PRO A 50 -2.76 15.11 4.46
N VAL A 51 -1.53 14.62 4.25
CA VAL A 51 -0.87 14.71 2.94
C VAL A 51 -0.57 13.34 2.34
N ALA A 52 -0.55 12.29 3.16
CA ALA A 52 -0.36 10.93 2.68
C ALA A 52 -0.92 9.96 3.71
N MET A 53 -1.25 8.77 3.28
CA MET A 53 -1.68 7.71 4.19
C MET A 53 -1.32 6.35 3.64
N GLY A 54 -1.39 5.35 4.51
CA GLY A 54 -1.27 3.95 4.14
C GLY A 54 -1.69 3.08 5.29
N ALA A 55 -1.95 1.83 5.00
CA ALA A 55 -2.40 0.87 5.98
C ALA A 55 -1.87 -0.51 5.64
N TYR A 56 -1.89 -1.39 6.62
CA TYR A 56 -1.74 -2.81 6.35
C TYR A 56 -2.69 -3.61 7.21
N LYS A 57 -2.99 -4.80 6.72
CA LYS A 57 -3.75 -5.80 7.45
C LYS A 57 -3.02 -7.13 7.37
N ARG A 58 -3.42 -8.09 8.20
CA ARG A 58 -2.87 -9.44 8.10
C ARG A 58 -3.35 -10.09 6.80
N TYR A 59 -2.41 -10.58 6.02
CA TYR A 59 -2.70 -11.41 4.86
C TYR A 59 -2.60 -12.90 5.23
N ASP A 60 -1.49 -13.26 5.89
CA ASP A 60 -1.30 -14.55 6.54
C ASP A 60 -0.38 -14.36 7.75
N GLU A 61 0.02 -15.45 8.40
CA GLU A 61 0.79 -15.36 9.64
C GLU A 61 2.12 -14.63 9.47
N GLN A 62 2.68 -14.61 8.28
CA GLN A 62 3.99 -14.03 8.03
C GLN A 62 3.95 -12.82 7.09
N THR A 63 2.78 -12.48 6.58
CA THR A 63 2.66 -11.47 5.53
C THR A 63 1.65 -10.42 5.91
N ALA A 64 2.05 -9.16 5.83
CA ALA A 64 1.15 -8.01 5.91
C ALA A 64 0.78 -7.57 4.50
N GLU A 65 -0.49 -7.28 4.28
CA GLU A 65 -0.95 -6.71 3.01
C GLU A 65 -1.06 -5.21 3.14
N LEU A 66 -0.30 -4.48 2.33
CA LEU A 66 -0.36 -3.02 2.29
C LEU A 66 -1.56 -2.58 1.47
N LYS A 67 -2.30 -1.62 1.99
CA LYS A 67 -3.51 -1.09 1.36
C LYS A 67 -3.63 0.40 1.59
N ARG A 68 -4.46 1.06 0.79
CA ARG A 68 -4.81 2.47 0.95
C ARG A 68 -3.60 3.39 0.94
N ILE A 69 -2.57 3.04 0.16
CA ILE A 69 -1.41 3.91 -0.05
C ILE A 69 -1.86 5.09 -0.91
N TRP A 70 -1.73 6.29 -0.37
CA TRP A 70 -2.21 7.49 -1.04
C TRP A 70 -1.35 8.69 -0.68
N THR A 71 -1.15 9.56 -1.63
CA THR A 71 -0.49 10.84 -1.46
C THR A 71 -1.34 11.92 -2.12
N HIS A 72 -1.49 13.05 -1.45
CA HIS A 72 -2.23 14.18 -2.00
C HIS A 72 -1.68 14.53 -3.39
N ARG A 73 -2.59 14.69 -4.37
CA ARG A 73 -2.20 14.85 -5.78
C ARG A 73 -1.23 16.00 -5.99
N ALA A 74 -1.46 17.13 -5.31
CA ALA A 74 -0.62 18.31 -5.45
C ALA A 74 0.77 18.15 -4.85
N LEU A 75 1.00 17.11 -4.04
CA LEU A 75 2.23 16.91 -3.29
C LEU A 75 2.99 15.66 -3.75
N ARG A 76 2.61 15.09 -4.88
CA ARG A 76 3.32 13.93 -5.44
C ARG A 76 4.74 14.31 -5.84
N ARG A 77 5.61 13.31 -5.90
CA ARG A 77 7.03 13.46 -6.22
C ARG A 77 7.84 14.17 -5.14
N GLN A 78 7.31 14.23 -3.91
CA GLN A 78 8.04 14.79 -2.76
C GLN A 78 8.50 13.71 -1.78
N GLY A 79 8.49 12.44 -2.19
CA GLY A 79 8.92 11.35 -1.35
C GLY A 79 7.95 10.96 -0.24
N LEU A 80 6.70 11.43 -0.28
CA LEU A 80 5.72 11.15 0.76
C LEU A 80 5.29 9.69 0.76
N ALA A 81 5.02 9.12 -0.42
CA ALA A 81 4.67 7.71 -0.53
C ALA A 81 5.81 6.82 -0.04
N GLN A 82 7.04 7.18 -0.32
CA GLN A 82 8.21 6.47 0.17
C GLN A 82 8.26 6.47 1.69
N LYS A 83 7.98 7.60 2.33
CA LYS A 83 7.93 7.69 3.79
C LYS A 83 6.85 6.78 4.36
N ILE A 84 5.69 6.76 3.73
CA ILE A 84 4.58 5.88 4.15
C ILE A 84 4.99 4.41 4.03
N LEU A 85 5.58 4.01 2.90
CA LEU A 85 6.03 2.64 2.69
C LEU A 85 7.05 2.23 3.75
N HIS A 86 8.05 3.08 4.01
CA HIS A 86 9.09 2.77 5.00
C HIS A 86 8.51 2.59 6.38
N GLU A 87 7.57 3.45 6.78
CA GLU A 87 6.96 3.34 8.11
C GLU A 87 6.08 2.10 8.24
N LEU A 88 5.32 1.77 7.20
CA LEU A 88 4.50 0.55 7.21
C LEU A 88 5.38 -0.70 7.28
N GLU A 89 6.46 -0.74 6.50
CA GLU A 89 7.40 -1.86 6.51
C GLU A 89 8.06 -1.99 7.89
N ARG A 90 8.46 -0.87 8.49
CA ARG A 90 9.08 -0.86 9.81
C ARG A 90 8.11 -1.44 10.86
N ARG A 91 6.88 -0.99 10.85
CA ARG A 91 5.87 -1.46 11.82
C ARG A 91 5.54 -2.93 11.60
N ALA A 92 5.39 -3.35 10.35
CA ALA A 92 5.12 -4.75 10.03
C ALA A 92 6.26 -5.66 10.49
N ALA A 93 7.51 -5.26 10.23
CA ALA A 93 8.67 -6.02 10.69
C ALA A 93 8.75 -6.08 12.21
N ALA A 94 8.48 -4.97 12.88
CA ALA A 94 8.51 -4.90 14.35
C ALA A 94 7.44 -5.82 14.98
N TYR A 95 6.30 -5.95 14.34
CA TYR A 95 5.24 -6.85 14.81
C TYR A 95 5.63 -8.33 14.61
N GLY A 96 6.48 -8.63 13.62
CA GLY A 96 6.90 -9.99 13.35
C GLY A 96 6.58 -10.50 11.95
N TYR A 97 5.98 -9.67 11.11
CA TYR A 97 5.77 -10.06 9.70
C TYR A 97 7.11 -10.17 8.98
N ARG A 98 7.23 -11.17 8.12
CA ARG A 98 8.47 -11.42 7.37
C ARG A 98 8.44 -10.86 5.97
N ARG A 99 7.26 -10.55 5.46
CA ARG A 99 7.11 -9.98 4.13
C ARG A 99 5.88 -9.11 4.06
N VAL A 100 5.84 -8.28 3.04
CA VAL A 100 4.68 -7.50 2.70
C VAL A 100 4.24 -7.85 1.30
N PHE A 101 2.94 -7.75 1.07
CA PHE A 101 2.28 -8.00 -0.19
C PHE A 101 1.40 -6.81 -0.49
N LEU A 102 1.29 -6.45 -1.77
CA LEU A 102 0.33 -5.43 -2.19
C LEU A 102 -0.09 -5.68 -3.62
N THR A 103 -1.22 -5.11 -3.97
CA THR A 103 -1.64 -5.03 -5.37
C THR A 103 -1.86 -3.57 -5.73
N THR A 104 -1.60 -3.23 -6.99
CA THR A 104 -1.99 -1.93 -7.54
C THR A 104 -2.78 -2.18 -8.81
N GLY A 105 -3.56 -1.18 -9.23
CA GLY A 105 -4.35 -1.32 -10.43
C GLY A 105 -3.51 -1.25 -11.70
N PHE A 106 -4.03 -1.84 -12.75
CA PHE A 106 -3.32 -1.91 -14.03
C PHE A 106 -3.14 -0.54 -14.73
N ARG A 107 -3.79 0.51 -14.24
CA ARG A 107 -3.65 1.88 -14.78
C ARG A 107 -2.96 2.83 -13.81
N GLN A 108 -2.01 2.32 -13.03
CA GLN A 108 -1.24 3.14 -12.08
C GLN A 108 0.26 3.00 -12.33
N PRO A 109 0.78 3.48 -13.46
CA PRO A 109 2.19 3.31 -13.81
C PRO A 109 3.14 3.97 -12.80
N GLU A 110 2.75 5.09 -12.21
CA GLU A 110 3.57 5.74 -11.18
C GLU A 110 3.69 4.90 -9.92
N ALA A 111 2.63 4.18 -9.54
CA ALA A 111 2.69 3.27 -8.40
C ALA A 111 3.58 2.08 -8.70
N VAL A 112 3.46 1.50 -9.90
CA VAL A 112 4.32 0.41 -10.34
C VAL A 112 5.79 0.84 -10.27
N GLY A 113 6.12 2.02 -10.79
CA GLY A 113 7.48 2.55 -10.74
C GLY A 113 7.99 2.73 -9.32
N LEU A 114 7.13 3.23 -8.42
CA LEU A 114 7.48 3.42 -7.02
C LEU A 114 7.84 2.07 -6.37
N TYR A 115 7.00 1.06 -6.53
CA TYR A 115 7.24 -0.24 -5.89
C TYR A 115 8.49 -0.90 -6.45
N LEU A 116 8.69 -0.88 -7.75
CA LEU A 116 9.90 -1.44 -8.35
C LEU A 116 11.16 -0.75 -7.82
N SER A 117 11.13 0.57 -7.68
CA SER A 117 12.30 1.33 -7.19
C SER A 117 12.60 1.08 -5.73
N HIS A 118 11.64 0.56 -4.96
CA HIS A 118 11.82 0.28 -3.54
C HIS A 118 11.98 -1.21 -3.23
N GLY A 119 12.35 -2.00 -4.21
CA GLY A 119 12.72 -3.39 -4.00
C GLY A 119 11.56 -4.36 -3.98
N TYR A 120 10.36 -3.93 -4.35
CA TYR A 120 9.23 -4.84 -4.48
C TYR A 120 9.39 -5.68 -5.74
N GLN A 121 9.09 -6.97 -5.63
CA GLN A 121 9.20 -7.90 -6.74
C GLN A 121 7.83 -8.10 -7.37
N PRO A 122 7.69 -7.79 -8.66
CA PRO A 122 6.42 -7.99 -9.34
C PRO A 122 6.12 -9.48 -9.51
N GLN A 123 4.88 -9.85 -9.27
CA GLN A 123 4.39 -11.21 -9.46
C GLN A 123 3.59 -11.32 -10.76
N PHE A 124 3.99 -10.55 -11.75
CA PHE A 124 3.37 -10.51 -13.08
C PHE A 124 4.46 -10.18 -14.11
N ASP A 125 4.16 -10.39 -15.38
CA ASP A 125 5.12 -10.09 -16.45
C ASP A 125 5.10 -8.59 -16.74
N THR A 126 6.18 -7.90 -16.37
CA THR A 126 6.30 -6.44 -16.57
C THR A 126 6.54 -6.05 -18.01
N ARG A 127 6.80 -7.01 -18.88
CA ARG A 127 7.03 -6.74 -20.32
C ARG A 127 5.73 -6.61 -21.11
N LEU A 128 4.61 -7.09 -20.53
CA LEU A 128 3.31 -7.00 -21.18
C LEU A 128 2.68 -5.63 -20.96
N ASP A 129 1.82 -5.23 -21.91
CA ASP A 129 0.99 -4.06 -21.73
C ASP A 129 0.08 -4.29 -20.50
N PRO A 130 0.05 -3.37 -19.52
CA PRO A 130 -0.79 -3.53 -18.33
C PRO A 130 -2.26 -3.80 -18.63
N GLU A 131 -2.79 -3.34 -19.76
CA GLU A 131 -4.18 -3.58 -20.13
C GLU A 131 -4.50 -5.08 -20.32
N VAL A 132 -3.49 -5.90 -20.59
CA VAL A 132 -3.67 -7.37 -20.64
C VAL A 132 -4.24 -7.90 -19.33
N TYR A 133 -3.83 -7.31 -18.21
CA TYR A 133 -4.24 -7.76 -16.89
C TYR A 133 -5.64 -7.32 -16.49
N SER A 134 -6.31 -6.50 -17.32
CA SER A 134 -7.71 -6.15 -17.12
C SER A 134 -8.67 -7.23 -17.60
N ARG A 135 -8.17 -8.26 -18.30
CA ARG A 135 -8.98 -9.30 -18.97
C ARG A 135 -8.81 -10.64 -18.28
N PRO A 136 -9.86 -11.51 -18.31
CA PRO A 136 -9.71 -12.87 -17.79
C PRO A 136 -8.51 -13.58 -18.41
N PRO A 137 -7.80 -14.42 -17.64
CA PRO A 137 -8.09 -14.84 -16.26
C PRO A 137 -7.64 -13.87 -15.17
N TYR A 138 -7.18 -12.68 -15.54
CA TYR A 138 -6.69 -11.66 -14.61
C TYR A 138 -7.84 -10.80 -14.12
N ASP A 139 -7.61 -10.07 -13.02
CA ASP A 139 -8.63 -9.26 -12.36
C ASP A 139 -8.29 -7.77 -12.30
N GLY A 140 -7.32 -7.33 -13.08
CA GLY A 140 -6.91 -5.93 -13.12
C GLY A 140 -5.96 -5.52 -11.99
N ARG A 141 -5.51 -6.46 -11.18
CA ARG A 141 -4.58 -6.19 -10.08
C ARG A 141 -3.19 -6.69 -10.42
N LEU A 142 -2.20 -5.86 -10.13
CA LEU A 142 -0.78 -6.18 -10.34
C LEU A 142 -0.15 -6.45 -8.98
N PRO A 143 0.17 -7.71 -8.66
CA PRO A 143 0.68 -8.06 -7.33
C PRO A 143 2.18 -7.87 -7.21
N PHE A 144 2.62 -7.46 -6.01
CA PHE A 144 4.01 -7.29 -5.64
C PHE A 144 4.26 -7.87 -4.27
N THR A 145 5.48 -8.36 -4.05
CA THR A 145 5.91 -8.80 -2.73
C THR A 145 7.28 -8.23 -2.40
N LYS A 146 7.57 -8.10 -1.11
CA LYS A 146 8.89 -7.70 -0.62
C LYS A 146 9.18 -8.43 0.68
N THR A 147 10.36 -9.04 0.77
CA THR A 147 10.82 -9.65 2.01
C THR A 147 11.34 -8.56 2.94
N LEU A 148 10.87 -8.59 4.19
CA LEU A 148 11.31 -7.63 5.20
C LEU A 148 12.56 -8.18 5.89
N LYS A 149 13.47 -7.27 6.25
CA LYS A 149 14.60 -7.64 7.09
C LYS A 149 14.08 -7.87 8.51
N ALA A 150 14.51 -8.99 9.12
CA ALA A 150 14.19 -9.26 10.50
C ALA A 150 14.73 -8.11 11.36
N GLN A 151 13.88 -7.61 12.28
CA GLN A 151 14.33 -6.62 13.24
C GLN A 151 15.19 -7.31 14.29
N VAL A 152 16.43 -6.84 14.43
CA VAL A 152 17.34 -7.35 15.45
C VAL A 152 16.96 -6.67 16.77
N PRO A 153 16.60 -7.42 17.82
CA PRO A 153 16.34 -6.82 19.13
C PRO A 153 17.56 -6.05 19.61
N VAL A 154 17.33 -4.94 20.34
CA VAL A 154 18.43 -4.13 20.87
C VAL A 154 19.36 -4.98 21.72
N THR A 155 18.81 -5.91 22.49
CA THR A 155 19.60 -6.80 23.34
C THR A 155 20.53 -7.72 22.55
N SER A 156 20.14 -8.15 21.34
CA SER A 156 21.02 -8.98 20.54
C SER A 156 22.12 -8.17 19.87
N SER A 157 21.90 -6.90 19.63
CA SER A 157 22.94 -6.03 19.09
C SER A 157 24.03 -5.70 20.14
N ALA A 158 23.72 -5.89 21.40
CA ALA A 158 24.67 -5.66 22.49
C ALA A 158 25.68 -6.79 22.64
N THR A 159 25.43 -7.90 22.01
CA THR A 159 26.34 -9.03 22.06
C THR A 159 27.30 -9.00 20.89
#